data_1b25926503cc64ca5b17e4684b41ab66
#
_entry.id   1b25926503cc64ca5b17e4684b41ab66
#
_cell.length_a   1.000
_cell.length_b   1.000
_cell.length_c   1.000
_cell.angle_alpha   90.00
_cell.angle_beta   90.00
_cell.angle_gamma   90.00
#
_symmetry.space_group_name_H-M   'P 1'
#
loop_
_entity.id
_entity.type
_entity.pdbx_description
1 polymer ?
#
loop_
_entity_poly.entity_id
_entity_poly.type
_entity_poly.pdbx_seq_one_letter_code
_entity_poly.pdbx_strand_id
1 'polypeptide(L)'
;VTDLLTVRGVEKSFGEHRVLHDVSFDVPAGTVTAVIGPSGSGKTTVLRTLNALDRADSGVITIGDLSVDFAADVDRATLTRFRLQSGMVFQSHNLFPHMTVLQNVIEGPVIVQKRPRDEAIADARRLLEQVGLAEKADQYPFQLSGGQQQRVGIARALALAPKLMLFDEPTSALDPELVGDVLRVIKDLANDGWTMVIVTHEIRFAQQVADQVLFLDGGVVLESGPPEQVLTEPTEARTRQFLERILNPI
;
A
#
# COMPACT_ATOMS: atom_id res chain seq x y z
N VAL A 1 14.59 14.46 -9.27
CA VAL A 1 13.48 14.00 -8.41
C VAL A 1 14.12 13.34 -7.20
N THR A 2 13.68 13.69 -5.98
CA THR A 2 14.23 13.11 -4.75
C THR A 2 13.38 11.87 -4.39
N ASP A 3 14.04 10.76 -4.04
CA ASP A 3 13.34 9.56 -3.61
C ASP A 3 12.68 9.78 -2.25
N LEU A 4 11.40 9.45 -2.13
CA LEU A 4 10.69 9.47 -0.86
C LEU A 4 10.93 8.19 -0.07
N LEU A 5 10.96 7.04 -0.77
CA LEU A 5 11.24 5.75 -0.17
C LEU A 5 12.52 5.18 -0.78
N THR A 6 13.44 4.73 0.07
CA THR A 6 14.59 3.92 -0.35
C THR A 6 14.64 2.64 0.47
N VAL A 7 14.84 1.52 -0.22
CA VAL A 7 14.92 0.17 0.36
C VAL A 7 16.25 -0.45 -0.05
N ARG A 8 17.04 -0.91 0.92
CA ARG A 8 18.38 -1.45 0.67
C ARG A 8 18.59 -2.74 1.46
N GLY A 9 18.80 -3.83 0.75
CA GLY A 9 19.21 -5.10 1.31
C GLY A 9 18.23 -5.71 2.30
N VAL A 10 16.92 -5.52 2.08
CA VAL A 10 15.90 -5.99 3.02
C VAL A 10 15.74 -7.50 2.93
N GLU A 11 15.91 -8.14 4.09
CA GLU A 11 15.71 -9.58 4.27
C GLU A 11 14.61 -9.86 5.29
N LYS A 12 13.85 -10.94 5.07
CA LYS A 12 12.82 -11.39 6.00
C LYS A 12 12.65 -12.89 5.97
N SER A 13 12.65 -13.48 7.17
CA SER A 13 12.36 -14.88 7.38
C SER A 13 11.21 -15.05 8.38
N PHE A 14 10.47 -16.13 8.27
CA PHE A 14 9.50 -16.60 9.24
C PHE A 14 9.89 -18.03 9.66
N GLY A 15 10.48 -18.16 10.85
CA GLY A 15 11.13 -19.38 11.27
C GLY A 15 12.33 -19.71 10.36
N GLU A 16 12.37 -20.92 9.80
CA GLU A 16 13.42 -21.35 8.87
C GLU A 16 13.17 -20.92 7.42
N HIS A 17 11.96 -20.39 7.11
CA HIS A 17 11.60 -20.01 5.75
C HIS A 17 11.97 -18.57 5.48
N ARG A 18 12.99 -18.34 4.63
CA ARG A 18 13.37 -17.01 4.15
C ARG A 18 12.46 -16.61 3.02
N VAL A 19 11.76 -15.47 3.17
CA VAL A 19 10.75 -14.97 2.24
C VAL A 19 11.28 -13.81 1.40
N LEU A 20 12.11 -12.94 1.96
CA LEU A 20 12.76 -11.85 1.23
C LEU A 20 14.27 -12.04 1.24
N HIS A 21 14.88 -11.82 0.07
CA HIS A 21 16.29 -12.03 -0.19
C HIS A 21 16.90 -10.77 -0.82
N ASP A 22 17.53 -9.90 -0.01
CA ASP A 22 18.25 -8.71 -0.49
C ASP A 22 17.37 -7.78 -1.36
N VAL A 23 16.16 -7.48 -0.91
CA VAL A 23 15.23 -6.62 -1.66
C VAL A 23 15.69 -5.17 -1.60
N SER A 24 15.91 -4.57 -2.79
CA SER A 24 16.38 -3.20 -2.92
C SER A 24 15.65 -2.50 -4.07
N PHE A 25 15.10 -1.30 -3.81
CA PHE A 25 14.46 -0.44 -4.80
C PHE A 25 14.25 0.97 -4.25
N ASP A 26 13.89 1.91 -5.13
CA ASP A 26 13.59 3.30 -4.80
C ASP A 26 12.21 3.69 -5.32
N VAL A 27 11.55 4.62 -4.61
CA VAL A 27 10.28 5.22 -5.04
C VAL A 27 10.41 6.74 -4.98
N PRO A 28 10.43 7.42 -6.12
CA PRO A 28 10.47 8.87 -6.17
C PRO A 28 9.22 9.52 -5.55
N ALA A 29 9.38 10.72 -4.98
CA ALA A 29 8.26 11.47 -4.44
C ALA A 29 7.21 11.80 -5.52
N GLY A 30 5.94 11.63 -5.21
CA GLY A 30 4.82 11.91 -6.11
C GLY A 30 4.62 10.86 -7.20
N THR A 31 5.21 9.66 -7.07
CA THR A 31 5.09 8.58 -8.05
C THR A 31 4.40 7.34 -7.47
N VAL A 32 3.92 6.50 -8.37
CA VAL A 32 3.27 5.22 -8.08
C VAL A 32 4.18 4.07 -8.50
N THR A 33 4.53 3.22 -7.55
CA THR A 33 5.24 1.96 -7.82
C THR A 33 4.26 0.78 -7.65
N ALA A 34 4.03 0.03 -8.72
CA ALA A 34 3.26 -1.22 -8.67
C ALA A 34 4.19 -2.41 -8.41
N VAL A 35 3.82 -3.28 -7.47
CA VAL A 35 4.52 -4.54 -7.19
C VAL A 35 3.65 -5.68 -7.66
N ILE A 36 4.13 -6.43 -8.64
CA ILE A 36 3.46 -7.58 -9.23
C ILE A 36 4.29 -8.85 -9.04
N GLY A 37 3.69 -10.02 -9.25
CA GLY A 37 4.37 -11.30 -9.14
C GLY A 37 3.43 -12.42 -8.71
N PRO A 38 3.86 -13.69 -8.76
CA PRO A 38 3.04 -14.83 -8.38
C PRO A 38 2.65 -14.82 -6.90
N SER A 39 1.62 -15.62 -6.56
CA SER A 39 1.27 -15.84 -5.15
C SER A 39 2.44 -16.46 -4.41
N GLY A 40 2.70 -16.01 -3.17
CA GLY A 40 3.82 -16.49 -2.37
C GLY A 40 5.19 -15.89 -2.73
N SER A 41 5.28 -14.94 -3.68
CA SER A 41 6.57 -14.32 -4.03
C SER A 41 7.12 -13.32 -3.01
N GLY A 42 6.36 -12.99 -1.95
CA GLY A 42 6.78 -12.07 -0.90
C GLY A 42 6.22 -10.65 -1.01
N LYS A 43 5.32 -10.33 -1.95
CA LYS A 43 4.78 -8.97 -2.17
C LYS A 43 4.19 -8.33 -0.90
N THR A 44 3.25 -9.02 -0.25
CA THR A 44 2.66 -8.57 1.02
C THR A 44 3.71 -8.40 2.10
N THR A 45 4.72 -9.29 2.16
CA THR A 45 5.82 -9.20 3.12
C THR A 45 6.68 -7.97 2.86
N VAL A 46 7.04 -7.67 1.60
CA VAL A 46 7.71 -6.40 1.25
C VAL A 46 6.89 -5.22 1.78
N LEU A 47 5.60 -5.16 1.43
CA LEU A 47 4.75 -4.04 1.81
C LEU A 47 4.67 -3.85 3.34
N ARG A 48 4.56 -4.95 4.10
CA ARG A 48 4.50 -4.93 5.57
C ARG A 48 5.84 -4.58 6.21
N THR A 49 6.96 -4.83 5.55
CA THR A 49 8.27 -4.36 6.04
C THR A 49 8.44 -2.86 5.84
N LEU A 50 7.85 -2.28 4.76
CA LEU A 50 7.94 -0.84 4.48
C LEU A 50 7.34 0.03 5.58
N ASN A 51 6.36 -0.45 6.35
CA ASN A 51 5.83 0.27 7.51
C ASN A 51 6.19 -0.39 8.84
N ALA A 52 7.14 -1.34 8.83
CA ALA A 52 7.55 -2.11 10.00
C ALA A 52 6.39 -2.80 10.75
N LEU A 53 5.31 -3.18 10.05
CA LEU A 53 4.27 -4.06 10.58
C LEU A 53 4.88 -5.46 10.81
N ASP A 54 5.59 -5.97 9.79
CA ASP A 54 6.51 -7.08 9.94
C ASP A 54 7.93 -6.49 9.99
N ARG A 55 8.63 -6.66 11.12
CA ARG A 55 10.01 -6.19 11.24
C ARG A 55 10.91 -6.99 10.30
N ALA A 56 11.66 -6.32 9.43
CA ALA A 56 12.70 -6.96 8.64
C ALA A 56 13.79 -7.54 9.55
N ASP A 57 14.50 -8.57 9.08
CA ASP A 57 15.61 -9.18 9.83
C ASP A 57 16.91 -8.42 9.62
N SER A 58 17.06 -7.81 8.42
CA SER A 58 18.19 -6.93 8.08
C SER A 58 17.77 -5.95 6.96
N GLY A 59 18.66 -5.01 6.64
CA GLY A 59 18.48 -4.01 5.61
C GLY A 59 18.05 -2.66 6.15
N VAL A 60 18.08 -1.64 5.27
CA VAL A 60 17.77 -0.25 5.62
C VAL A 60 16.56 0.20 4.82
N ILE A 61 15.58 0.80 5.50
CA ILE A 61 14.42 1.44 4.87
C ILE A 61 14.38 2.89 5.30
N THR A 62 14.30 3.80 4.33
CA THR A 62 14.19 5.24 4.56
C THR A 62 12.89 5.76 3.94
N ILE A 63 12.10 6.53 4.71
CA ILE A 63 10.92 7.25 4.23
C ILE A 63 11.12 8.73 4.55
N GLY A 64 11.32 9.54 3.51
CA GLY A 64 11.68 10.95 3.66
C GLY A 64 12.98 11.10 4.46
N ASP A 65 12.90 11.78 5.61
CA ASP A 65 14.06 12.05 6.46
C ASP A 65 14.31 10.98 7.52
N LEU A 66 13.47 9.94 7.60
CA LEU A 66 13.54 8.91 8.63
C LEU A 66 14.04 7.59 8.08
N SER A 67 15.24 7.20 8.52
CA SER A 67 15.88 5.93 8.15
C SER A 67 15.88 4.95 9.32
N VAL A 68 15.63 3.69 9.05
CA VAL A 68 15.71 2.59 10.02
C VAL A 68 16.60 1.49 9.45
N ASP A 69 17.67 1.16 10.17
CA ASP A 69 18.51 -0.02 9.95
C ASP A 69 17.97 -1.15 10.82
N PHE A 70 17.39 -2.18 10.19
CA PHE A 70 16.80 -3.31 10.90
C PHE A 70 17.80 -4.32 11.42
N ALA A 71 19.07 -4.26 11.00
CA ALA A 71 20.15 -5.06 11.58
C ALA A 71 20.55 -4.52 12.96
N ALA A 72 20.26 -3.25 13.26
CA ALA A 72 20.51 -2.63 14.55
C ALA A 72 19.36 -2.89 15.54
N ASP A 73 19.64 -2.65 16.83
CA ASP A 73 18.58 -2.62 17.84
C ASP A 73 17.78 -1.33 17.74
N VAL A 74 16.56 -1.43 17.16
CA VAL A 74 15.67 -0.29 16.93
C VAL A 74 14.66 -0.18 18.06
N ASP A 75 14.68 0.92 18.78
CA ASP A 75 13.76 1.17 19.87
C ASP A 75 12.29 1.34 19.40
N ARG A 76 11.35 1.09 20.33
CA ARG A 76 9.91 1.16 20.05
C ARG A 76 9.44 2.54 19.63
N ALA A 77 10.05 3.62 20.14
CA ALA A 77 9.65 4.99 19.80
C ALA A 77 10.04 5.30 18.35
N THR A 78 11.22 4.89 17.91
CA THR A 78 11.67 5.01 16.52
C THR A 78 10.76 4.22 15.57
N LEU A 79 10.41 2.96 15.89
CA LEU A 79 9.47 2.18 15.08
C LEU A 79 8.08 2.83 15.02
N THR A 80 7.61 3.43 16.11
CA THR A 80 6.32 4.13 16.12
C THR A 80 6.36 5.35 15.21
N ARG A 81 7.41 6.17 15.26
CA ARG A 81 7.60 7.32 14.35
C ARG A 81 7.72 6.88 12.90
N PHE A 82 8.40 5.75 12.66
CA PHE A 82 8.57 5.20 11.31
C PHE A 82 7.22 4.75 10.72
N ARG A 83 6.39 4.04 11.49
CA ARG A 83 5.04 3.62 11.06
C ARG A 83 4.14 4.80 10.70
N LEU A 84 4.29 5.93 11.38
CA LEU A 84 3.50 7.14 11.11
C LEU A 84 3.88 7.84 9.79
N GLN A 85 5.00 7.45 9.15
CA GLN A 85 5.35 7.99 7.83
C GLN A 85 4.49 7.39 6.71
N SER A 86 3.85 6.23 6.94
CA SER A 86 3.06 5.54 5.92
C SER A 86 1.64 5.22 6.39
N GLY A 87 0.68 5.30 5.48
CA GLY A 87 -0.67 4.77 5.62
C GLY A 87 -0.81 3.46 4.88
N MET A 88 -1.41 2.44 5.52
CA MET A 88 -1.58 1.12 4.89
C MET A 88 -3.06 0.79 4.70
N VAL A 89 -3.38 0.37 3.49
CA VAL A 89 -4.69 -0.16 3.08
C VAL A 89 -4.52 -1.66 2.84
N PHE A 90 -5.29 -2.45 3.55
CA PHE A 90 -5.20 -3.91 3.54
C PHE A 90 -6.19 -4.53 2.57
N GLN A 91 -5.92 -5.75 2.14
CA GLN A 91 -6.83 -6.60 1.36
C GLN A 91 -8.18 -6.81 2.08
N SER A 92 -8.13 -7.13 3.37
CA SER A 92 -9.31 -7.14 4.25
C SER A 92 -9.51 -5.74 4.81
N HIS A 93 -10.69 -5.20 4.74
CA HIS A 93 -11.00 -3.81 5.10
C HIS A 93 -10.58 -3.43 6.53
N ASN A 94 -10.58 -4.40 7.46
CA ASN A 94 -10.14 -4.26 8.86
C ASN A 94 -10.77 -3.06 9.59
N LEU A 95 -12.03 -2.75 9.26
CA LEU A 95 -12.78 -1.70 9.96
C LEU A 95 -13.20 -2.19 11.34
N PHE A 96 -13.27 -1.28 12.30
CA PHE A 96 -13.83 -1.56 13.62
C PHE A 96 -15.35 -1.70 13.50
N PRO A 97 -15.92 -2.91 13.66
CA PRO A 97 -17.32 -3.17 13.36
C PRO A 97 -18.32 -2.46 14.30
N HIS A 98 -17.86 -2.08 15.50
CA HIS A 98 -18.61 -1.38 16.53
C HIS A 98 -18.51 0.15 16.44
N MET A 99 -17.77 0.67 15.47
CA MET A 99 -17.61 2.09 15.20
C MET A 99 -18.29 2.48 13.90
N THR A 100 -18.83 3.71 13.84
CA THR A 100 -19.33 4.27 12.57
C THR A 100 -18.19 4.50 11.59
N VAL A 101 -18.54 4.80 10.33
CA VAL A 101 -17.58 5.19 9.29
C VAL A 101 -16.72 6.36 9.75
N LEU A 102 -17.33 7.43 10.23
CA LEU A 102 -16.63 8.61 10.73
C LEU A 102 -15.69 8.26 11.90
N GLN A 103 -16.18 7.45 12.86
CA GLN A 103 -15.37 7.01 14.00
C GLN A 103 -14.16 6.19 13.56
N ASN A 104 -14.32 5.29 12.57
CA ASN A 104 -13.20 4.54 11.98
C ASN A 104 -12.12 5.44 11.41
N VAL A 105 -12.49 6.53 10.74
CA VAL A 105 -11.55 7.45 10.08
C VAL A 105 -10.82 8.33 11.11
N ILE A 106 -11.51 8.82 12.15
CA ILE A 106 -10.90 9.72 13.14
C ILE A 106 -10.11 9.01 14.24
N GLU A 107 -10.23 7.70 14.39
CA GLU A 107 -9.61 6.95 15.50
C GLU A 107 -8.08 7.16 15.56
N GLY A 108 -7.39 6.98 14.43
CA GLY A 108 -5.95 7.19 14.35
C GLY A 108 -5.53 8.64 14.69
N PRO A 109 -6.06 9.65 14.01
CA PRO A 109 -5.80 11.06 14.33
C PRO A 109 -6.01 11.44 15.79
N VAL A 110 -7.12 11.01 16.37
CA VAL A 110 -7.47 11.39 17.77
C VAL A 110 -6.65 10.61 18.79
N ILE A 111 -6.59 9.27 18.64
CA ILE A 111 -5.98 8.41 19.67
C ILE A 111 -4.46 8.35 19.55
N VAL A 112 -3.94 8.23 18.32
CA VAL A 112 -2.49 8.05 18.10
C VAL A 112 -1.79 9.39 17.97
N GLN A 113 -2.32 10.30 17.12
CA GLN A 113 -1.69 11.59 16.86
C GLN A 113 -2.08 12.67 17.88
N LYS A 114 -3.07 12.39 18.77
CA LYS A 114 -3.57 13.34 19.79
C LYS A 114 -4.11 14.66 19.20
N ARG A 115 -4.63 14.60 17.97
CA ARG A 115 -5.25 15.76 17.31
C ARG A 115 -6.57 16.13 17.98
N PRO A 116 -6.93 17.43 18.02
CA PRO A 116 -8.24 17.86 18.47
C PRO A 116 -9.35 17.14 17.70
N ARG A 117 -10.37 16.66 18.43
CA ARG A 117 -11.43 15.83 17.84
C ARG A 117 -12.21 16.57 16.74
N ASP A 118 -12.47 17.86 16.95
CA ASP A 118 -13.24 18.64 15.96
C ASP A 118 -12.47 18.84 14.66
N GLU A 119 -11.16 19.04 14.72
CA GLU A 119 -10.29 19.10 13.55
C GLU A 119 -10.26 17.75 12.81
N ALA A 120 -10.10 16.65 13.56
CA ALA A 120 -10.11 15.31 12.99
C ALA A 120 -11.45 14.98 12.30
N ILE A 121 -12.58 15.43 12.87
CA ILE A 121 -13.91 15.27 12.27
C ILE A 121 -14.02 16.08 10.96
N ALA A 122 -13.56 17.33 10.95
CA ALA A 122 -13.60 18.16 9.76
C ALA A 122 -12.80 17.57 8.61
N ASP A 123 -11.58 17.08 8.92
CA ASP A 123 -10.72 16.42 7.95
C ASP A 123 -11.33 15.09 7.45
N ALA A 124 -11.85 14.28 8.36
CA ALA A 124 -12.48 13.00 8.02
C ALA A 124 -13.70 13.18 7.09
N ARG A 125 -14.51 14.22 7.29
CA ARG A 125 -15.64 14.52 6.39
C ARG A 125 -15.18 14.87 4.99
N ARG A 126 -14.10 15.67 4.84
CA ARG A 126 -13.49 15.97 3.52
C ARG A 126 -12.97 14.71 2.85
N LEU A 127 -12.29 13.83 3.60
CA LEU A 127 -11.77 12.56 3.07
C LEU A 127 -12.90 11.61 2.66
N LEU A 128 -13.98 11.54 3.43
CA LEU A 128 -15.16 10.76 3.07
C LEU A 128 -15.85 11.29 1.81
N GLU A 129 -15.89 12.61 1.61
CA GLU A 129 -16.36 13.22 0.36
C GLU A 129 -15.45 12.84 -0.81
N GLN A 130 -14.13 12.93 -0.65
CA GLN A 130 -13.14 12.56 -1.67
C GLN A 130 -13.28 11.10 -2.13
N VAL A 131 -13.61 10.18 -1.21
CA VAL A 131 -13.84 8.77 -1.57
C VAL A 131 -15.30 8.45 -1.91
N GLY A 132 -16.17 9.48 -2.05
CA GLY A 132 -17.58 9.35 -2.44
C GLY A 132 -18.48 8.71 -1.37
N LEU A 133 -18.21 8.96 -0.09
CA LEU A 133 -18.92 8.38 1.06
C LEU A 133 -19.41 9.42 2.07
N ALA A 134 -19.58 10.69 1.68
CA ALA A 134 -20.03 11.76 2.58
C ALA A 134 -21.31 11.39 3.35
N GLU A 135 -22.33 10.83 2.65
CA GLU A 135 -23.62 10.44 3.21
C GLU A 135 -23.58 9.17 4.09
N LYS A 136 -22.41 8.53 4.18
CA LYS A 136 -22.22 7.26 4.91
C LYS A 136 -21.54 7.44 6.27
N ALA A 137 -21.22 8.66 6.67
CA ALA A 137 -20.43 8.98 7.86
C ALA A 137 -20.95 8.33 9.15
N ASP A 138 -22.27 8.26 9.32
CA ASP A 138 -22.92 7.74 10.52
C ASP A 138 -23.33 6.26 10.43
N GLN A 139 -23.07 5.61 9.27
CA GLN A 139 -23.33 4.19 9.08
C GLN A 139 -22.24 3.32 9.72
N TYR A 140 -22.57 2.08 10.02
CA TYR A 140 -21.63 1.07 10.50
C TYR A 140 -21.11 0.21 9.35
N PRO A 141 -19.95 -0.45 9.47
CA PRO A 141 -19.34 -1.27 8.41
C PRO A 141 -20.31 -2.32 7.81
N PHE A 142 -21.14 -2.97 8.62
CA PHE A 142 -22.07 -3.99 8.15
C PHE A 142 -23.21 -3.43 7.25
N GLN A 143 -23.38 -2.12 7.20
CA GLN A 143 -24.36 -1.44 6.34
C GLN A 143 -23.78 -1.02 4.98
N LEU A 144 -22.48 -1.32 4.75
CA LEU A 144 -21.73 -0.94 3.57
C LEU A 144 -21.41 -2.13 2.68
N SER A 145 -21.38 -1.91 1.36
CA SER A 145 -20.80 -2.91 0.44
C SER A 145 -19.28 -3.06 0.66
N GLY A 146 -18.69 -4.16 0.19
CA GLY A 146 -17.26 -4.39 0.27
C GLY A 146 -16.43 -3.24 -0.31
N GLY A 147 -16.80 -2.73 -1.49
CA GLY A 147 -16.12 -1.59 -2.11
C GLY A 147 -16.27 -0.29 -1.32
N GLN A 148 -17.41 -0.08 -0.64
CA GLN A 148 -17.59 1.05 0.27
C GLN A 148 -16.71 0.90 1.52
N GLN A 149 -16.65 -0.30 2.11
CA GLN A 149 -15.76 -0.57 3.25
C GLN A 149 -14.30 -0.34 2.88
N GLN A 150 -13.87 -0.75 1.68
CA GLN A 150 -12.51 -0.52 1.20
C GLN A 150 -12.21 0.98 1.05
N ARG A 151 -13.15 1.75 0.52
CA ARG A 151 -13.00 3.21 0.42
C ARG A 151 -12.96 3.90 1.79
N VAL A 152 -13.66 3.39 2.80
CA VAL A 152 -13.48 3.84 4.20
C VAL A 152 -12.07 3.50 4.69
N GLY A 153 -11.53 2.31 4.38
CA GLY A 153 -10.16 1.93 4.68
C GLY A 153 -9.12 2.88 4.08
N ILE A 154 -9.34 3.32 2.84
CA ILE A 154 -8.50 4.35 2.18
C ILE A 154 -8.60 5.69 2.93
N ALA A 155 -9.81 6.18 3.21
CA ALA A 155 -10.00 7.43 3.94
C ALA A 155 -9.35 7.38 5.34
N ARG A 156 -9.43 6.24 6.04
CA ARG A 156 -8.78 6.02 7.34
C ARG A 156 -7.26 6.11 7.24
N ALA A 157 -6.67 5.55 6.20
CA ALA A 157 -5.22 5.63 5.98
C ALA A 157 -4.78 7.07 5.66
N LEU A 158 -5.52 7.77 4.81
CA LEU A 158 -5.27 9.18 4.46
C LEU A 158 -5.41 10.12 5.65
N ALA A 159 -6.31 9.83 6.61
CA ALA A 159 -6.56 10.67 7.77
C ALA A 159 -5.33 10.85 8.69
N LEU A 160 -4.37 9.92 8.61
CA LEU A 160 -3.08 10.03 9.30
C LEU A 160 -2.11 11.02 8.64
N ALA A 161 -2.47 11.59 7.46
CA ALA A 161 -1.62 12.45 6.65
C ALA A 161 -0.23 11.85 6.39
N PRO A 162 -0.15 10.61 5.90
CA PRO A 162 1.12 9.92 5.70
C PRO A 162 1.90 10.53 4.53
N LYS A 163 3.23 10.33 4.50
CA LYS A 163 4.05 10.67 3.34
C LYS A 163 3.95 9.62 2.23
N LEU A 164 3.70 8.35 2.60
CA LEU A 164 3.67 7.20 1.71
C LEU A 164 2.37 6.40 1.91
N MET A 165 1.66 6.08 0.84
CA MET A 165 0.52 5.18 0.87
C MET A 165 0.91 3.78 0.40
N LEU A 166 0.51 2.77 1.15
CA LEU A 166 0.78 1.37 0.89
C LEU A 166 -0.54 0.63 0.67
N PHE A 167 -0.68 -0.07 -0.45
CA PHE A 167 -1.89 -0.82 -0.81
C PHE A 167 -1.56 -2.30 -0.98
N ASP A 168 -2.13 -3.15 -0.14
CA ASP A 168 -1.98 -4.61 -0.19
C ASP A 168 -3.20 -5.24 -0.87
N GLU A 169 -3.13 -5.47 -2.18
CA GLU A 169 -4.18 -6.07 -2.99
C GLU A 169 -5.59 -5.47 -2.71
N PRO A 170 -5.78 -4.15 -2.89
CA PRO A 170 -6.95 -3.43 -2.38
C PRO A 170 -8.29 -3.86 -3.00
N THR A 171 -8.29 -4.70 -4.03
CA THR A 171 -9.50 -5.13 -4.76
C THR A 171 -9.74 -6.63 -4.72
N SER A 172 -8.79 -7.44 -4.23
CA SER A 172 -8.84 -8.91 -4.34
C SER A 172 -9.96 -9.57 -3.51
N ALA A 173 -10.48 -8.87 -2.49
CA ALA A 173 -11.61 -9.34 -1.67
C ALA A 173 -12.97 -8.78 -2.13
N LEU A 174 -13.05 -8.15 -3.30
CA LEU A 174 -14.24 -7.48 -3.80
C LEU A 174 -14.91 -8.26 -4.93
N ASP A 175 -16.24 -8.12 -5.02
CA ASP A 175 -16.95 -8.53 -6.22
C ASP A 175 -16.48 -7.70 -7.43
N PRO A 176 -16.37 -8.32 -8.64
CA PRO A 176 -15.86 -7.62 -9.83
C PRO A 176 -16.57 -6.31 -10.17
N GLU A 177 -17.86 -6.19 -9.87
CA GLU A 177 -18.65 -4.98 -10.10
C GLU A 177 -18.22 -3.80 -9.22
N LEU A 178 -17.60 -4.08 -8.06
CA LEU A 178 -17.17 -3.07 -7.08
C LEU A 178 -15.70 -2.65 -7.24
N VAL A 179 -14.92 -3.38 -8.01
CA VAL A 179 -13.48 -3.14 -8.23
C VAL A 179 -13.25 -1.77 -8.84
N GLY A 180 -14.04 -1.40 -9.86
CA GLY A 180 -13.86 -0.14 -10.61
C GLY A 180 -13.94 1.11 -9.74
N ASP A 181 -14.81 1.14 -8.73
CA ASP A 181 -14.96 2.30 -7.85
C ASP A 181 -13.74 2.51 -6.95
N VAL A 182 -13.16 1.41 -6.45
CA VAL A 182 -11.95 1.47 -5.61
C VAL A 182 -10.74 1.87 -6.44
N LEU A 183 -10.57 1.28 -7.63
CA LEU A 183 -9.46 1.63 -8.53
C LEU A 183 -9.52 3.09 -8.98
N ARG A 184 -10.74 3.65 -9.17
CA ARG A 184 -10.91 5.07 -9.49
C ARG A 184 -10.37 5.96 -8.38
N VAL A 185 -10.73 5.68 -7.12
CA VAL A 185 -10.22 6.44 -5.96
C VAL A 185 -8.69 6.38 -5.89
N ILE A 186 -8.08 5.21 -6.11
CA ILE A 186 -6.62 5.08 -6.11
C ILE A 186 -5.99 5.87 -7.28
N LYS A 187 -6.63 5.87 -8.46
CA LYS A 187 -6.19 6.66 -9.61
C LYS A 187 -6.28 8.17 -9.35
N ASP A 188 -7.34 8.62 -8.68
CA ASP A 188 -7.49 10.03 -8.31
C ASP A 188 -6.39 10.45 -7.34
N LEU A 189 -6.02 9.61 -6.36
CA LEU A 189 -4.88 9.85 -5.49
C LEU A 189 -3.54 9.91 -6.25
N ALA A 190 -3.36 9.08 -7.28
CA ALA A 190 -2.18 9.15 -8.14
C ALA A 190 -2.10 10.49 -8.87
N ASN A 191 -3.23 10.95 -9.44
CA ASN A 191 -3.33 12.25 -10.12
C ASN A 191 -3.09 13.43 -9.16
N ASP A 192 -3.46 13.29 -7.88
CA ASP A 192 -3.22 14.28 -6.83
C ASP A 192 -1.74 14.31 -6.36
N GLY A 193 -0.88 13.45 -6.92
CA GLY A 193 0.55 13.41 -6.63
C GLY A 193 0.94 12.67 -5.36
N TRP A 194 0.10 11.76 -4.88
CA TRP A 194 0.46 10.89 -3.77
C TRP A 194 1.56 9.92 -4.14
N THR A 195 2.53 9.74 -3.24
CA THR A 195 3.52 8.67 -3.39
C THR A 195 2.92 7.36 -2.90
N MET A 196 2.92 6.34 -3.75
CA MET A 196 2.24 5.08 -3.45
C MET A 196 3.06 3.85 -3.84
N VAL A 197 2.96 2.79 -3.03
CA VAL A 197 3.38 1.43 -3.40
C VAL A 197 2.13 0.54 -3.38
N ILE A 198 1.82 -0.08 -4.51
CA ILE A 198 0.59 -0.85 -4.71
C ILE A 198 0.94 -2.30 -5.08
N VAL A 199 0.65 -3.25 -4.21
CA VAL A 199 0.62 -4.67 -4.57
C VAL A 199 -0.70 -4.95 -5.25
N THR A 200 -0.68 -5.45 -6.48
CA THR A 200 -1.90 -5.70 -7.24
C THR A 200 -1.76 -6.84 -8.24
N HIS A 201 -2.87 -7.51 -8.53
CA HIS A 201 -3.05 -8.43 -9.65
C HIS A 201 -3.74 -7.78 -10.85
N GLU A 202 -4.19 -6.53 -10.72
CA GLU A 202 -4.83 -5.75 -11.77
C GLU A 202 -3.79 -5.14 -12.71
N ILE A 203 -3.28 -5.95 -13.66
CA ILE A 203 -2.17 -5.56 -14.57
C ILE A 203 -2.56 -4.33 -15.42
N ARG A 204 -3.80 -4.30 -15.92
CA ARG A 204 -4.28 -3.15 -16.72
C ARG A 204 -4.36 -1.86 -15.92
N PHE A 205 -4.70 -1.97 -14.64
CA PHE A 205 -4.69 -0.82 -13.74
C PHE A 205 -3.25 -0.36 -13.45
N ALA A 206 -2.35 -1.28 -13.12
CA ALA A 206 -0.93 -0.96 -12.95
C ALA A 206 -0.36 -0.23 -14.17
N GLN A 207 -0.68 -0.70 -15.39
CA GLN A 207 -0.26 -0.05 -16.64
C GLN A 207 -0.77 1.39 -16.79
N GLN A 208 -1.93 1.72 -16.21
CA GLN A 208 -2.53 3.06 -16.33
C GLN A 208 -2.06 4.06 -15.29
N VAL A 209 -1.62 3.60 -14.12
CA VAL A 209 -1.36 4.48 -12.97
C VAL A 209 0.06 4.43 -12.47
N ALA A 210 0.82 3.37 -12.74
CA ALA A 210 2.17 3.23 -12.22
C ALA A 210 3.18 4.01 -13.08
N ASP A 211 4.13 4.64 -12.40
CA ASP A 211 5.34 5.22 -13.00
C ASP A 211 6.46 4.17 -13.06
N GLN A 212 6.41 3.19 -12.15
CA GLN A 212 7.37 2.11 -12.04
C GLN A 212 6.65 0.80 -11.71
N VAL A 213 7.11 -0.30 -12.27
CA VAL A 213 6.66 -1.66 -11.93
C VAL A 213 7.85 -2.47 -11.42
N LEU A 214 7.64 -3.17 -10.32
CA LEU A 214 8.56 -4.15 -9.76
C LEU A 214 7.95 -5.55 -9.93
N PHE A 215 8.65 -6.43 -10.62
CA PHE A 215 8.28 -7.84 -10.67
C PHE A 215 9.04 -8.60 -9.59
N LEU A 216 8.31 -9.12 -8.61
CA LEU A 216 8.84 -9.87 -7.48
C LEU A 216 8.58 -11.37 -7.67
N ASP A 217 9.63 -12.19 -7.65
CA ASP A 217 9.50 -13.65 -7.64
C ASP A 217 10.59 -14.28 -6.77
N GLY A 218 10.25 -15.33 -6.01
CA GLY A 218 11.17 -16.00 -5.10
C GLY A 218 11.82 -15.07 -4.07
N GLY A 219 11.13 -14.02 -3.64
CA GLY A 219 11.62 -13.09 -2.62
C GLY A 219 12.64 -12.05 -3.11
N VAL A 220 12.87 -11.93 -4.41
CA VAL A 220 13.76 -10.93 -5.02
C VAL A 220 13.02 -10.09 -6.06
N VAL A 221 13.48 -8.87 -6.27
CA VAL A 221 13.05 -8.02 -7.40
C VAL A 221 13.81 -8.49 -8.62
N LEU A 222 13.15 -9.28 -9.48
CA LEU A 222 13.77 -9.82 -10.70
C LEU A 222 13.83 -8.79 -11.82
N GLU A 223 12.81 -7.96 -11.94
CA GLU A 223 12.73 -6.93 -12.98
C GLU A 223 12.10 -5.68 -12.43
N SER A 224 12.61 -4.52 -12.85
CA SER A 224 12.05 -3.22 -12.49
C SER A 224 12.21 -2.24 -13.65
N GLY A 225 11.21 -1.37 -13.83
CA GLY A 225 11.23 -0.37 -14.89
C GLY A 225 9.89 0.30 -15.11
N PRO A 226 9.78 1.14 -16.15
CA PRO A 226 8.51 1.72 -16.57
C PRO A 226 7.47 0.64 -16.95
N PRO A 227 6.16 0.90 -16.79
CA PRO A 227 5.11 -0.06 -17.13
C PRO A 227 5.20 -0.61 -18.55
N GLU A 228 5.54 0.21 -19.53
CA GLU A 228 5.69 -0.19 -20.94
C GLU A 228 6.77 -1.27 -21.11
N GLN A 229 7.88 -1.14 -20.38
CA GLN A 229 8.95 -2.12 -20.42
C GLN A 229 8.54 -3.40 -19.70
N VAL A 230 8.18 -3.32 -18.42
CA VAL A 230 7.98 -4.52 -17.58
C VAL A 230 6.71 -5.28 -17.96
N LEU A 231 5.62 -4.57 -18.35
CA LEU A 231 4.33 -5.20 -18.62
C LEU A 231 4.10 -5.55 -20.10
N THR A 232 4.83 -4.91 -21.02
CA THR A 232 4.60 -5.11 -22.47
C THR A 232 5.79 -5.80 -23.14
N GLU A 233 7.03 -5.40 -22.79
CA GLU A 233 8.26 -5.91 -23.38
C GLU A 233 9.26 -6.40 -22.32
N PRO A 234 8.83 -7.33 -21.42
CA PRO A 234 9.69 -7.77 -20.33
C PRO A 234 10.98 -8.42 -20.84
N THR A 235 12.10 -8.06 -20.21
CA THR A 235 13.42 -8.60 -20.54
C THR A 235 13.65 -9.94 -19.86
N GLU A 236 13.09 -10.14 -18.67
CA GLU A 236 13.24 -11.37 -17.90
C GLU A 236 12.27 -12.47 -18.39
N ALA A 237 12.78 -13.66 -18.65
CA ALA A 237 11.97 -14.78 -19.12
C ALA A 237 10.86 -15.17 -18.13
N ARG A 238 11.13 -15.00 -16.85
CA ARG A 238 10.18 -15.32 -15.77
C ARG A 238 9.03 -14.31 -15.71
N THR A 239 9.30 -13.02 -15.91
CA THR A 239 8.30 -11.96 -16.02
C THR A 239 7.37 -12.22 -17.21
N ARG A 240 7.95 -12.56 -18.37
CA ARG A 240 7.19 -12.93 -19.59
C ARG A 240 6.24 -14.08 -19.33
N GLN A 241 6.73 -15.17 -18.76
CA GLN A 241 5.92 -16.36 -18.46
C GLN A 241 4.77 -16.04 -17.48
N PHE A 242 5.01 -15.15 -16.51
CA PHE A 242 3.99 -14.72 -15.55
C PHE A 242 2.89 -13.91 -16.24
N LEU A 243 3.27 -12.92 -17.04
CA LEU A 243 2.33 -12.06 -17.76
C LEU A 243 1.50 -12.82 -18.79
N GLU A 244 2.10 -13.73 -19.55
CA GLU A 244 1.40 -14.59 -20.51
C GLU A 244 0.25 -15.37 -19.84
N ARG A 245 0.48 -15.92 -18.64
CA ARG A 245 -0.54 -16.68 -17.90
C ARG A 245 -1.69 -15.82 -17.39
N ILE A 246 -1.43 -14.55 -17.08
CA ILE A 246 -2.47 -13.64 -16.56
C ILE A 246 -3.24 -13.00 -17.70
N LEU A 247 -2.56 -12.58 -18.77
CA LEU A 247 -3.18 -11.86 -19.87
C LEU A 247 -3.89 -12.79 -20.85
N ASN A 248 -3.46 -14.05 -20.94
CA ASN A 248 -4.04 -15.08 -21.80
C ASN A 248 -4.41 -16.33 -20.99
N PRO A 249 -5.36 -16.25 -20.06
CA PRO A 249 -5.87 -17.42 -19.34
C PRO A 249 -6.52 -18.37 -20.37
N ILE A 250 -6.10 -19.66 -20.36
CA ILE A 250 -6.65 -20.72 -21.21
C ILE A 250 -8.10 -21.00 -20.83
#